data_065d5d8376d4c6bff4adc5051864764d
#
_entry.id   065d5d8376d4c6bff4adc5051864764d
#
_cell.length_a   1.000
_cell.length_b   1.000
_cell.length_c   1.000
_cell.angle_alpha   90.00
_cell.angle_beta   90.00
_cell.angle_gamma   90.00
#
_symmetry.space_group_name_H-M   'P 1'
#
loop_
_entity.id
_entity.type
_entity.pdbx_description
1 polymer ?
#
loop_
_entity_poly.entity_id
_entity_poly.type
_entity_poly.pdbx_seq_one_letter_code
_entity_poly.pdbx_strand_id
1 'polypeptide(L)'
;TNVTPEMSYRFAKGETISNGVRDMTLAEPLDFYAVTDHAILLGMANLWADPTSDVGRHPKAKPYHNLNRPENLSSESAFNRFLLFNDIRGDSGGFPRERGSILDIIRAFFAQNFIFASAAYDHEEHLSAWKKIMEAAEEHNDPGKFTTFNAYEWTVRNQEPESASYHRNVIFKSSKAPKRPFSSFDSNNPEELWNWMDGLRSDGLDSLAIPHNPNGSNGQVFKKYKFDAVSYTHLRAH
;
A
#
# COMPACT_ATOMS: atom_id res chain seq x y z
N THR A 1 4.03 11.62 -0.17
CA THR A 1 3.92 12.32 -1.45
C THR A 1 2.94 13.47 -1.32
N ASN A 2 3.08 14.51 -2.15
CA ASN A 2 2.11 15.61 -2.20
C ASN A 2 0.96 15.33 -3.18
N VAL A 3 0.94 14.15 -3.78
CA VAL A 3 -0.13 13.72 -4.70
C VAL A 3 -1.09 12.82 -3.95
N THR A 4 -2.36 13.20 -3.92
CA THR A 4 -3.45 12.44 -3.31
C THR A 4 -4.05 11.45 -4.31
N PRO A 5 -4.84 10.44 -3.88
CA PRO A 5 -5.59 9.57 -4.78
C PRO A 5 -6.47 10.37 -5.76
N GLU A 6 -7.19 11.39 -5.28
CA GLU A 6 -8.01 12.28 -6.11
C GLU A 6 -7.19 12.97 -7.20
N MET A 7 -6.05 13.58 -6.82
CA MET A 7 -5.14 14.22 -7.79
C MET A 7 -4.63 13.21 -8.83
N SER A 8 -4.39 11.96 -8.44
CA SER A 8 -3.95 10.91 -9.36
C SER A 8 -5.02 10.59 -10.42
N TYR A 9 -6.30 10.54 -10.03
CA TYR A 9 -7.41 10.36 -10.98
C TYR A 9 -7.57 11.57 -11.90
N ARG A 10 -7.45 12.80 -11.40
CA ARG A 10 -7.48 14.02 -12.22
C ARG A 10 -6.35 14.01 -13.27
N PHE A 11 -5.15 13.63 -12.84
CA PHE A 11 -4.02 13.47 -13.77
C PHE A 11 -4.31 12.41 -14.83
N ALA A 12 -4.85 11.25 -14.44
CA ALA A 12 -5.21 10.19 -15.37
C ALA A 12 -6.28 10.63 -16.39
N LYS A 13 -7.15 11.56 -16.02
CA LYS A 13 -8.16 12.19 -16.91
C LYS A 13 -7.57 13.32 -17.77
N GLY A 14 -6.25 13.57 -17.71
CA GLY A 14 -5.57 14.58 -18.52
C GLY A 14 -5.49 15.96 -17.90
N GLU A 15 -5.89 16.14 -16.64
CA GLU A 15 -5.71 17.42 -15.96
C GLU A 15 -4.25 17.65 -15.58
N THR A 16 -3.85 18.92 -15.54
CA THR A 16 -2.55 19.31 -14.98
C THR A 16 -2.61 19.23 -13.46
N ILE A 17 -1.68 18.50 -12.86
CA ILE A 17 -1.49 18.47 -11.41
C ILE A 17 -0.07 18.90 -11.05
N SER A 18 0.12 19.43 -9.84
CA SER A 18 1.43 19.73 -9.30
C SER A 18 1.81 18.70 -8.24
N ASN A 19 3.03 18.15 -8.34
CA ASN A 19 3.59 17.31 -7.26
C ASN A 19 4.39 18.15 -6.23
N GLY A 20 4.27 19.47 -6.29
CA GLY A 20 5.02 20.40 -5.46
C GLY A 20 6.40 20.77 -5.97
N VAL A 21 6.94 20.03 -6.96
CA VAL A 21 8.21 20.31 -7.65
C VAL A 21 7.96 20.83 -9.05
N ARG A 22 7.01 20.25 -9.75
CA ARG A 22 6.64 20.60 -11.12
C ARG A 22 5.20 20.27 -11.41
N ASP A 23 4.65 20.95 -12.39
CA ASP A 23 3.37 20.59 -13.00
C ASP A 23 3.55 19.45 -14.00
N MET A 24 2.57 18.56 -14.02
CA MET A 24 2.57 17.36 -14.87
C MET A 24 1.20 17.21 -15.53
N THR A 25 1.23 16.86 -16.81
CA THR A 25 0.02 16.61 -17.61
C THR A 25 0.29 15.41 -18.51
N LEU A 26 -0.67 14.52 -18.66
CA LEU A 26 -0.60 13.47 -19.68
C LEU A 26 -0.84 14.06 -21.06
N ALA A 27 -0.18 13.52 -22.09
CA ALA A 27 -0.41 13.89 -23.47
C ALA A 27 -1.84 13.56 -23.93
N GLU A 28 -2.37 12.45 -23.44
CA GLU A 28 -3.73 11.99 -23.68
C GLU A 28 -4.32 11.41 -22.38
N PRO A 29 -5.61 11.61 -22.09
CA PRO A 29 -6.29 10.95 -20.97
C PRO A 29 -6.23 9.43 -21.10
N LEU A 30 -6.28 8.74 -19.97
CA LEU A 30 -6.41 7.28 -19.93
C LEU A 30 -7.89 6.88 -20.00
N ASP A 31 -8.15 5.67 -20.49
CA ASP A 31 -9.51 5.10 -20.53
C ASP A 31 -9.91 4.52 -19.17
N PHE A 32 -8.93 4.07 -18.38
CA PHE A 32 -9.15 3.50 -17.06
C PHE A 32 -7.93 3.70 -16.16
N TYR A 33 -8.17 3.68 -14.85
CA TYR A 33 -7.10 3.88 -13.86
C TYR A 33 -7.46 3.27 -12.52
N ALA A 34 -6.43 2.91 -11.75
CA ALA A 34 -6.55 2.51 -10.36
C ALA A 34 -5.37 3.05 -9.54
N VAL A 35 -5.66 3.62 -8.40
CA VAL A 35 -4.64 3.95 -7.40
C VAL A 35 -4.30 2.69 -6.62
N THR A 36 -3.01 2.33 -6.57
CA THR A 36 -2.52 1.11 -5.91
C THR A 36 -1.48 1.45 -4.84
N ASP A 37 -1.88 2.23 -3.86
CA ASP A 37 -1.03 2.56 -2.73
C ASP A 37 -0.65 1.31 -1.92
N HIS A 38 0.54 1.34 -1.31
CA HIS A 38 1.01 0.25 -0.46
C HIS A 38 0.05 0.03 0.71
N ALA A 39 -0.55 -1.16 0.83
CA ALA A 39 -1.45 -1.49 1.93
C ALA A 39 -0.76 -1.52 3.30
N ILE A 40 0.54 -1.82 3.31
CA ILE A 40 1.33 -1.72 4.53
C ILE A 40 1.50 -0.24 4.91
N LEU A 41 1.22 0.11 6.15
CA LEU A 41 1.37 1.47 6.68
C LEU A 41 0.57 2.54 5.90
N LEU A 42 -0.54 2.14 5.27
CA LEU A 42 -1.41 3.04 4.54
C LEU A 42 -1.91 4.18 5.46
N GLY A 43 -1.77 5.43 5.03
CA GLY A 43 -2.12 6.63 5.81
C GLY A 43 -1.05 7.09 6.80
N MET A 44 -0.14 6.21 7.23
CA MET A 44 0.77 6.51 8.34
C MET A 44 1.76 7.64 8.05
N ALA A 45 2.18 7.82 6.80
CA ALA A 45 3.16 8.86 6.45
C ALA A 45 2.69 10.28 6.84
N ASN A 46 1.40 10.55 6.77
CA ASN A 46 0.83 11.84 7.17
C ASN A 46 0.91 12.04 8.69
N LEU A 47 0.63 11.00 9.47
CA LEU A 47 0.73 11.04 10.92
C LEU A 47 2.19 11.24 11.37
N TRP A 48 3.15 10.56 10.73
CA TRP A 48 4.57 10.76 11.04
C TRP A 48 5.05 12.16 10.69
N ALA A 49 4.53 12.75 9.63
CA ALA A 49 4.89 14.11 9.21
C ALA A 49 4.28 15.21 10.09
N ASP A 50 3.24 14.89 10.84
CA ASP A 50 2.56 15.83 11.75
C ASP A 50 3.17 15.78 13.16
N PRO A 51 3.96 16.79 13.57
CA PRO A 51 4.57 16.83 14.89
C PRO A 51 3.56 16.96 16.05
N THR A 52 2.30 17.20 15.76
CA THR A 52 1.22 17.32 16.76
C THR A 52 0.49 16.00 17.01
N SER A 53 0.59 15.04 16.09
CA SER A 53 0.01 13.71 16.26
C SER A 53 0.77 12.91 17.33
N ASP A 54 0.11 11.91 17.90
CA ASP A 54 0.74 11.03 18.90
C ASP A 54 1.92 10.28 18.31
N VAL A 55 1.77 9.78 17.09
CA VAL A 55 2.82 9.07 16.34
C VAL A 55 3.95 10.03 15.93
N GLY A 56 3.60 11.21 15.44
CA GLY A 56 4.58 12.21 14.98
C GLY A 56 5.43 12.79 16.10
N ARG A 57 4.95 12.79 17.35
CA ARG A 57 5.76 13.19 18.52
C ARG A 57 6.84 12.20 18.88
N HIS A 58 6.78 10.98 18.36
CA HIS A 58 7.82 9.97 18.63
C HIS A 58 9.17 10.42 18.04
N PRO A 59 10.31 10.25 18.76
CA PRO A 59 11.63 10.70 18.26
C PRO A 59 12.01 10.16 16.88
N LYS A 60 11.64 8.94 16.56
CA LYS A 60 11.89 8.31 15.24
C LYS A 60 11.04 8.90 14.11
N ALA A 61 9.98 9.64 14.41
CA ALA A 61 9.17 10.33 13.40
C ALA A 61 9.80 11.67 12.96
N LYS A 62 10.73 12.24 13.73
CA LYS A 62 11.37 13.53 13.40
C LYS A 62 11.90 13.64 11.97
N PRO A 63 12.53 12.60 11.37
CA PRO A 63 12.98 12.66 9.98
C PRO A 63 11.86 12.86 8.95
N TYR A 64 10.60 12.60 9.31
CA TYR A 64 9.43 12.79 8.43
C TYR A 64 8.84 14.18 8.53
N HIS A 65 9.18 14.94 9.58
CA HIS A 65 8.66 16.29 9.75
C HIS A 65 9.10 17.18 8.58
N ASN A 66 8.17 17.98 8.08
CA ASN A 66 8.41 18.94 7.00
C ASN A 66 8.88 18.36 5.65
N LEU A 67 8.87 17.06 5.45
CA LEU A 67 9.28 16.44 4.19
C LEU A 67 8.47 16.91 2.97
N ASN A 68 7.24 17.38 3.19
CA ASN A 68 6.36 17.88 2.14
C ASN A 68 6.46 19.39 1.91
N ARG A 69 7.37 20.09 2.60
CA ARG A 69 7.61 21.51 2.33
C ARG A 69 8.39 21.68 1.03
N PRO A 70 8.17 22.79 0.29
CA PRO A 70 8.84 23.03 -0.99
C PRO A 70 10.36 22.88 -0.96
N GLU A 71 11.00 23.34 0.12
CA GLU A 71 12.44 23.24 0.34
C GLU A 71 12.96 21.79 0.45
N ASN A 72 12.07 20.84 0.77
CA ASN A 72 12.40 19.42 0.96
C ASN A 72 11.95 18.53 -0.21
N LEU A 73 11.52 19.11 -1.33
CA LEU A 73 11.00 18.37 -2.48
C LEU A 73 12.07 18.01 -3.53
N SER A 74 13.36 18.13 -3.21
CA SER A 74 14.44 17.70 -4.09
C SER A 74 14.45 16.18 -4.32
N SER A 75 15.12 15.74 -5.39
CA SER A 75 15.32 14.30 -5.66
C SER A 75 16.03 13.61 -4.51
N GLU A 76 16.98 14.27 -3.86
CA GLU A 76 17.69 13.77 -2.67
C GLU A 76 16.72 13.57 -1.50
N SER A 77 15.87 14.54 -1.22
CA SER A 77 14.84 14.43 -0.18
C SER A 77 13.84 13.32 -0.48
N ALA A 78 13.49 13.11 -1.75
CA ALA A 78 12.62 12.00 -2.16
C ALA A 78 13.28 10.64 -1.92
N PHE A 79 14.58 10.52 -2.19
CA PHE A 79 15.34 9.30 -1.92
C PHE A 79 15.47 9.04 -0.42
N ASN A 80 15.76 10.06 0.36
CA ASN A 80 15.84 9.96 1.81
C ASN A 80 14.50 9.52 2.43
N ARG A 81 13.35 10.03 1.94
CA ARG A 81 12.02 9.54 2.36
C ARG A 81 11.84 8.06 2.07
N PHE A 82 12.27 7.61 0.91
CA PHE A 82 12.20 6.19 0.54
C PHE A 82 13.06 5.32 1.46
N LEU A 83 14.27 5.77 1.81
CA LEU A 83 15.14 5.06 2.76
C LEU A 83 14.49 4.98 4.14
N LEU A 84 13.98 6.12 4.66
CA LEU A 84 13.28 6.17 5.95
C LEU A 84 12.06 5.23 5.99
N PHE A 85 11.27 5.20 4.93
CA PHE A 85 10.14 4.29 4.82
C PHE A 85 10.57 2.81 4.86
N ASN A 86 11.68 2.49 4.18
CA ASN A 86 12.24 1.14 4.23
C ASN A 86 12.79 0.78 5.62
N ASP A 87 13.39 1.73 6.34
CA ASP A 87 13.88 1.52 7.70
C ASP A 87 12.73 1.20 8.66
N ILE A 88 11.65 1.97 8.64
CA ILE A 88 10.45 1.68 9.46
C ILE A 88 9.87 0.32 9.10
N ARG A 89 9.82 -0.01 7.81
CA ARG A 89 9.32 -1.30 7.35
C ARG A 89 10.25 -2.46 7.75
N GLY A 90 11.56 -2.23 7.79
CA GLY A 90 12.56 -3.21 8.25
C GLY A 90 12.51 -3.43 9.76
N ASP A 91 12.36 -2.35 10.52
CA ASP A 91 12.25 -2.35 11.98
C ASP A 91 10.89 -2.89 12.48
N SER A 92 9.88 -2.89 11.62
CA SER A 92 8.55 -3.35 11.98
C SER A 92 8.41 -4.87 12.06
N GLY A 93 9.41 -5.60 12.47
CA GLY A 93 9.53 -7.07 12.58
C GLY A 93 8.28 -7.85 13.05
N GLY A 94 7.16 -7.55 12.44
CA GLY A 94 5.82 -8.04 12.70
C GLY A 94 5.03 -7.08 13.59
N PHE A 95 4.04 -6.39 13.00
CA PHE A 95 3.04 -5.64 13.79
C PHE A 95 2.28 -6.59 14.72
N PRO A 96 1.82 -6.12 15.87
CA PRO A 96 0.90 -6.91 16.66
C PRO A 96 -0.35 -7.15 15.81
N ARG A 97 -0.59 -8.41 15.49
CA ARG A 97 -1.91 -8.87 15.11
C ARG A 97 -2.89 -8.33 16.13
N GLU A 98 -4.09 -7.94 15.69
CA GLU A 98 -5.20 -7.51 16.55
C GLU A 98 -5.10 -8.19 17.90
N ARG A 99 -4.90 -7.42 18.98
CA ARG A 99 -4.64 -7.84 20.37
C ARG A 99 -4.57 -9.37 20.54
N GLY A 100 -3.51 -9.95 20.02
CA GLY A 100 -3.23 -11.38 20.12
C GLY A 100 -2.76 -11.75 21.51
N SER A 101 -2.38 -12.97 21.70
CA SER A 101 -2.09 -13.58 22.98
C SER A 101 -1.08 -12.78 23.83
N ILE A 102 -1.13 -12.96 25.15
CA ILE A 102 -0.13 -12.46 26.13
C ILE A 102 1.32 -12.72 25.69
N LEU A 103 1.56 -13.81 24.95
CA LEU A 103 2.89 -14.15 24.39
C LEU A 103 3.35 -13.18 23.30
N ASP A 104 2.43 -12.61 22.52
CA ASP A 104 2.78 -11.61 21.49
C ASP A 104 3.13 -10.27 22.15
N ILE A 105 2.44 -9.92 23.25
CA ILE A 105 2.77 -8.74 24.06
C ILE A 105 4.14 -8.89 24.72
N ILE A 106 4.47 -10.08 25.24
CA ILE A 106 5.77 -10.34 25.89
C ILE A 106 6.90 -10.32 24.87
N ARG A 107 6.75 -10.95 23.70
CA ARG A 107 7.74 -10.86 22.60
C ARG A 107 7.96 -9.43 22.15
N ALA A 108 6.91 -8.69 22.09
CA ALA A 108 6.90 -7.30 21.75
C ALA A 108 7.64 -6.40 22.75
N PHE A 109 7.50 -6.67 24.03
CA PHE A 109 8.17 -5.93 25.11
C PHE A 109 9.71 -6.10 25.09
N PHE A 110 10.23 -7.21 24.58
CA PHE A 110 11.65 -7.47 24.46
C PHE A 110 12.29 -6.96 23.17
N ALA A 111 11.51 -6.52 22.18
CA ALA A 111 12.00 -5.91 20.95
C ALA A 111 11.97 -4.38 21.08
N GLN A 112 13.13 -3.73 21.32
CA GLN A 112 13.21 -2.26 21.42
C GLN A 112 12.62 -1.53 20.19
N ASN A 113 12.55 -2.19 19.05
CA ASN A 113 11.97 -1.67 17.81
C ASN A 113 10.43 -1.74 17.79
N PHE A 114 9.83 -2.58 18.62
CA PHE A 114 8.40 -2.77 18.70
C PHE A 114 7.64 -1.56 19.23
N ILE A 115 8.20 -0.82 20.17
CA ILE A 115 7.55 0.37 20.75
C ILE A 115 7.30 1.43 19.67
N PHE A 116 8.24 1.59 18.73
CA PHE A 116 8.02 2.50 17.61
C PHE A 116 7.02 1.95 16.60
N ALA A 117 7.12 0.68 16.24
CA ALA A 117 6.21 0.05 15.28
C ALA A 117 4.74 0.09 15.77
N SER A 118 4.49 -0.21 17.05
CA SER A 118 3.15 -0.11 17.63
C SER A 118 2.66 1.33 17.78
N ALA A 119 3.55 2.27 18.11
CA ALA A 119 3.25 3.69 18.19
C ALA A 119 3.18 4.37 16.81
N ALA A 120 3.77 3.76 15.77
CA ALA A 120 3.78 4.30 14.42
C ALA A 120 2.56 3.88 13.59
N TYR A 121 1.71 2.99 14.09
CA TYR A 121 0.52 2.52 13.40
C TYR A 121 -0.75 2.96 14.13
N ASP A 122 -1.62 3.60 13.38
CA ASP A 122 -2.96 3.96 13.79
C ASP A 122 -3.97 3.22 12.90
N HIS A 123 -4.80 2.38 13.52
CA HIS A 123 -5.76 1.54 12.81
C HIS A 123 -6.88 2.37 12.17
N GLU A 124 -7.36 3.40 12.86
CA GLU A 124 -8.44 4.25 12.36
C GLU A 124 -7.96 5.08 11.15
N GLU A 125 -6.72 5.61 11.20
CA GLU A 125 -6.15 6.31 10.04
C GLU A 125 -5.91 5.35 8.87
N HIS A 126 -5.50 4.10 9.12
CA HIS A 126 -5.38 3.09 8.07
C HIS A 126 -6.72 2.85 7.37
N LEU A 127 -7.81 2.66 8.14
CA LEU A 127 -9.15 2.51 7.59
C LEU A 127 -9.63 3.77 6.87
N SER A 128 -9.34 4.95 7.44
CA SER A 128 -9.66 6.24 6.83
C SER A 128 -8.95 6.44 5.49
N ALA A 129 -7.66 6.11 5.42
CA ALA A 129 -6.89 6.22 4.19
C ALA A 129 -7.39 5.27 3.10
N TRP A 130 -7.73 4.02 3.47
CA TRP A 130 -8.35 3.08 2.53
C TRP A 130 -9.70 3.58 2.02
N LYS A 131 -10.53 4.10 2.91
CA LYS A 131 -11.82 4.69 2.55
C LYS A 131 -11.65 5.86 1.56
N LYS A 132 -10.67 6.76 1.78
CA LYS A 132 -10.38 7.86 0.86
C LYS A 132 -9.97 7.39 -0.53
N ILE A 133 -9.24 6.28 -0.65
CA ILE A 133 -8.88 5.68 -1.94
C ILE A 133 -10.15 5.20 -2.66
N MET A 134 -11.04 4.49 -1.96
CA MET A 134 -12.29 4.01 -2.53
C MET A 134 -13.23 5.14 -2.94
N GLU A 135 -13.35 6.17 -2.10
CA GLU A 135 -14.18 7.35 -2.38
C GLU A 135 -13.66 8.10 -3.61
N ALA A 136 -12.34 8.29 -3.73
CA ALA A 136 -11.75 8.92 -4.91
C ALA A 136 -11.97 8.08 -6.18
N ALA A 137 -11.88 6.77 -6.10
CA ALA A 137 -12.17 5.89 -7.23
C ALA A 137 -13.63 6.05 -7.69
N GLU A 138 -14.58 6.03 -6.76
CA GLU A 138 -16.01 6.14 -7.09
C GLU A 138 -16.37 7.52 -7.63
N GLU A 139 -15.83 8.60 -7.04
CA GLU A 139 -16.08 9.98 -7.48
C GLU A 139 -15.61 10.23 -8.91
N HIS A 140 -14.50 9.62 -9.30
CA HIS A 140 -13.94 9.82 -10.64
C HIS A 140 -14.42 8.81 -11.68
N ASN A 141 -15.22 7.81 -11.30
CA ASN A 141 -15.73 6.80 -12.23
C ASN A 141 -16.81 7.39 -13.15
N ASP A 142 -16.55 7.38 -14.45
CA ASP A 142 -17.48 7.82 -15.50
C ASP A 142 -17.61 6.70 -16.55
N PRO A 143 -18.48 5.71 -16.32
CA PRO A 143 -18.60 4.54 -17.19
C PRO A 143 -18.83 4.90 -18.66
N GLY A 144 -18.01 4.32 -19.53
CA GLY A 144 -18.04 4.59 -20.96
C GLY A 144 -17.08 5.71 -21.43
N LYS A 145 -16.48 6.44 -20.49
CA LYS A 145 -15.44 7.44 -20.77
C LYS A 145 -14.17 7.20 -19.97
N PHE A 146 -14.30 6.98 -18.68
CA PHE A 146 -13.17 6.74 -17.79
C PHE A 146 -13.59 5.75 -16.69
N THR A 147 -12.97 4.60 -16.66
CA THR A 147 -13.28 3.55 -15.68
C THR A 147 -12.28 3.56 -14.54
N THR A 148 -12.75 3.54 -13.31
CA THR A 148 -11.92 3.43 -12.12
C THR A 148 -12.13 2.10 -11.40
N PHE A 149 -11.11 1.67 -10.66
CA PHE A 149 -11.17 0.46 -9.85
C PHE A 149 -10.68 0.75 -8.43
N ASN A 150 -11.34 0.16 -7.44
CA ASN A 150 -10.77 0.04 -6.11
C ASN A 150 -9.59 -0.92 -6.17
N ALA A 151 -8.44 -0.49 -5.71
CA ALA A 151 -7.22 -1.29 -5.77
C ALA A 151 -6.21 -0.89 -4.68
N TYR A 152 -5.26 -1.76 -4.42
CA TYR A 152 -4.14 -1.50 -3.53
C TYR A 152 -2.94 -2.36 -3.91
N GLU A 153 -1.77 -2.03 -3.40
CA GLU A 153 -0.60 -2.88 -3.55
C GLU A 153 -0.37 -3.71 -2.29
N TRP A 154 -0.44 -5.04 -2.43
CA TRP A 154 0.09 -5.96 -1.43
C TRP A 154 1.60 -5.99 -1.53
N THR A 155 2.26 -5.29 -0.62
CA THR A 155 3.69 -5.02 -0.65
C THR A 155 4.40 -5.97 0.29
N VAL A 156 5.17 -6.90 -0.27
CA VAL A 156 5.91 -7.91 0.48
C VAL A 156 7.32 -8.07 -0.05
N ARG A 157 8.27 -8.20 0.87
CA ARG A 157 9.61 -8.70 0.57
C ARG A 157 9.84 -10.02 1.26
N ASN A 158 10.37 -10.98 0.53
CA ASN A 158 10.90 -12.18 1.14
C ASN A 158 12.34 -11.90 1.64
N GLN A 159 12.63 -12.28 2.87
CA GLN A 159 13.95 -12.10 3.45
C GLN A 159 14.93 -13.20 3.00
N GLU A 160 14.42 -14.33 2.51
CA GLU A 160 15.22 -15.46 2.06
C GLU A 160 14.73 -15.96 0.68
N PRO A 161 15.66 -16.31 -0.23
CA PRO A 161 17.12 -16.19 -0.11
C PRO A 161 17.70 -14.83 -0.51
N GLU A 162 16.94 -13.86 -1.05
CA GLU A 162 17.55 -12.69 -1.70
C GLU A 162 16.69 -11.42 -1.67
N SER A 163 15.95 -11.14 -0.61
CA SER A 163 15.11 -9.93 -0.48
C SER A 163 14.21 -9.69 -1.71
N ALA A 164 13.72 -10.76 -2.33
CA ALA A 164 12.93 -10.70 -3.54
C ALA A 164 11.62 -9.96 -3.31
N SER A 165 11.26 -9.09 -4.23
CA SER A 165 9.98 -8.38 -4.24
C SER A 165 8.87 -9.31 -4.73
N TYR A 166 7.81 -9.48 -3.91
CA TYR A 166 6.61 -10.24 -4.26
C TYR A 166 5.37 -9.36 -4.37
N HIS A 167 5.55 -8.09 -4.57
CA HIS A 167 4.47 -7.12 -4.64
C HIS A 167 3.41 -7.52 -5.67
N ARG A 168 2.14 -7.29 -5.34
CA ARG A 168 1.00 -7.51 -6.23
C ARG A 168 0.01 -6.39 -6.13
N ASN A 169 -0.46 -5.89 -7.26
CA ASN A 169 -1.61 -5.01 -7.30
C ASN A 169 -2.88 -5.85 -7.21
N VAL A 170 -3.65 -5.66 -6.17
CA VAL A 170 -4.97 -6.29 -5.99
C VAL A 170 -6.03 -5.32 -6.45
N ILE A 171 -6.82 -5.73 -7.44
CA ILE A 171 -7.83 -4.89 -8.11
C ILE A 171 -9.19 -5.56 -7.94
N PHE A 172 -10.18 -4.83 -7.45
CA PHE A 172 -11.54 -5.31 -7.27
C PHE A 172 -12.37 -5.05 -8.52
N LYS A 173 -13.23 -6.01 -8.86
CA LYS A 173 -14.07 -5.98 -10.07
C LYS A 173 -15.19 -4.94 -10.01
N SER A 174 -15.63 -4.59 -8.82
CA SER A 174 -16.76 -3.68 -8.59
C SER A 174 -16.36 -2.53 -7.65
N SER A 175 -17.28 -1.57 -7.48
CA SER A 175 -17.12 -0.51 -6.46
C SER A 175 -17.10 -1.02 -5.02
N LYS A 176 -17.48 -2.28 -4.80
CA LYS A 176 -17.39 -2.92 -3.48
C LYS A 176 -16.00 -3.47 -3.24
N ALA A 177 -15.45 -3.21 -2.09
CA ALA A 177 -14.17 -3.72 -1.61
C ALA A 177 -14.26 -4.04 -0.12
N PRO A 178 -13.33 -4.81 0.46
CA PRO A 178 -13.32 -5.13 1.87
C PRO A 178 -13.09 -3.87 2.71
N LYS A 179 -13.49 -3.92 3.98
CA LYS A 179 -13.29 -2.81 4.92
C LYS A 179 -11.83 -2.45 5.15
N ARG A 180 -10.94 -3.40 4.94
CA ARG A 180 -9.48 -3.23 5.07
C ARG A 180 -8.76 -4.07 4.01
N PRO A 181 -7.72 -3.54 3.36
CA PRO A 181 -6.89 -4.32 2.46
C PRO A 181 -6.09 -5.38 3.23
N PHE A 182 -5.89 -6.54 2.63
CA PHE A 182 -4.96 -7.55 3.11
C PHE A 182 -3.53 -7.07 2.86
N SER A 183 -2.70 -7.08 3.88
CA SER A 183 -1.35 -6.54 3.82
C SER A 183 -0.31 -7.54 4.32
N SER A 184 0.97 -7.17 4.28
CA SER A 184 2.04 -7.96 4.89
C SER A 184 1.93 -8.06 6.42
N PHE A 185 1.07 -7.29 7.06
CA PHE A 185 0.72 -7.47 8.47
C PHE A 185 -0.13 -8.73 8.69
N ASP A 186 -0.93 -9.10 7.70
CA ASP A 186 -1.73 -10.33 7.75
C ASP A 186 -0.87 -11.54 7.38
N SER A 187 -0.15 -11.47 6.24
CA SER A 187 0.78 -12.51 5.83
C SER A 187 1.74 -12.03 4.73
N ASN A 188 2.95 -12.56 4.75
CA ASN A 188 3.92 -12.44 3.67
C ASN A 188 3.84 -13.61 2.66
N ASN A 189 2.94 -14.56 2.88
CA ASN A 189 2.72 -15.69 1.98
C ASN A 189 1.63 -15.35 0.97
N PRO A 190 1.92 -15.35 -0.35
CA PRO A 190 0.91 -15.09 -1.36
C PRO A 190 -0.22 -16.13 -1.42
N GLU A 191 0.01 -17.36 -0.96
CA GLU A 191 -1.08 -18.35 -0.86
C GLU A 191 -2.14 -17.90 0.16
N GLU A 192 -1.75 -17.21 1.23
CA GLU A 192 -2.70 -16.63 2.18
C GLU A 192 -3.47 -15.44 1.59
N LEU A 193 -2.81 -14.63 0.74
CA LEU A 193 -3.51 -13.61 -0.02
C LEU A 193 -4.58 -14.25 -0.92
N TRP A 194 -4.27 -15.33 -1.61
CA TRP A 194 -5.24 -16.02 -2.48
C TRP A 194 -6.38 -16.65 -1.70
N ASN A 195 -6.09 -17.31 -0.57
CA ASN A 195 -7.11 -17.84 0.33
C ASN A 195 -8.08 -16.73 0.81
N TRP A 196 -7.52 -15.56 1.15
CA TRP A 196 -8.33 -14.40 1.51
C TRP A 196 -9.18 -13.89 0.33
N MET A 197 -8.61 -13.81 -0.88
CA MET A 197 -9.35 -13.41 -2.08
C MET A 197 -10.47 -14.39 -2.43
N ASP A 198 -10.24 -15.70 -2.23
CA ASP A 198 -11.26 -16.73 -2.43
C ASP A 198 -12.39 -16.63 -1.42
N GLY A 199 -12.07 -16.32 -0.17
CA GLY A 199 -13.07 -16.00 0.85
C GLY A 199 -13.95 -14.80 0.44
N LEU A 200 -13.33 -13.72 -0.01
CA LEU A 200 -14.06 -12.55 -0.52
C LEU A 200 -14.94 -12.87 -1.74
N ARG A 201 -14.46 -13.72 -2.64
CA ARG A 201 -15.24 -14.16 -3.82
C ARG A 201 -16.49 -14.91 -3.41
N SER A 202 -16.43 -15.74 -2.36
CA SER A 202 -17.58 -16.43 -1.79
C SER A 202 -18.63 -15.45 -1.24
N ASP A 203 -18.19 -14.26 -0.82
CA ASP A 203 -19.06 -13.16 -0.37
C ASP A 203 -19.48 -12.21 -1.52
N GLY A 204 -19.15 -12.56 -2.77
CA GLY A 204 -19.50 -11.78 -3.97
C GLY A 204 -18.54 -10.61 -4.26
N LEU A 205 -17.37 -10.55 -3.62
CA LEU A 205 -16.31 -9.56 -3.88
C LEU A 205 -15.22 -10.19 -4.75
N ASP A 206 -15.37 -10.09 -6.07
CA ASP A 206 -14.39 -10.63 -7.01
C ASP A 206 -13.20 -9.67 -7.20
N SER A 207 -12.01 -10.24 -7.33
CA SER A 207 -10.77 -9.48 -7.48
C SER A 207 -9.73 -10.28 -8.24
N LEU A 208 -8.71 -9.58 -8.73
CA LEU A 208 -7.52 -10.18 -9.33
C LEU A 208 -6.25 -9.59 -8.69
N ALA A 209 -5.16 -10.33 -8.73
CA ALA A 209 -3.86 -9.89 -8.24
C ALA A 209 -2.80 -9.97 -9.33
N ILE A 210 -2.21 -8.83 -9.69
CA ILE A 210 -1.22 -8.71 -10.77
C ILE A 210 0.18 -8.56 -10.14
N PRO A 211 1.18 -9.38 -10.53
CA PRO A 211 2.55 -9.19 -10.09
C PRO A 211 3.05 -7.77 -10.42
N HIS A 212 3.57 -7.10 -9.40
CA HIS A 212 4.13 -5.76 -9.51
C HIS A 212 5.63 -5.79 -9.20
N ASN A 213 6.44 -5.09 -10.00
CA ASN A 213 7.89 -5.11 -9.93
C ASN A 213 8.54 -6.51 -10.06
N PRO A 214 8.18 -7.33 -11.05
CA PRO A 214 8.74 -8.67 -11.21
C PRO A 214 10.25 -8.65 -11.48
N ASN A 215 10.78 -7.56 -12.02
CA ASN A 215 12.21 -7.29 -12.19
C ASN A 215 12.99 -7.25 -10.86
N GLY A 216 12.34 -6.89 -9.76
CA GLY A 216 12.91 -6.92 -8.40
C GLY A 216 12.74 -8.26 -7.67
N SER A 217 12.21 -9.28 -8.33
CA SER A 217 11.87 -10.56 -7.69
C SER A 217 12.91 -11.66 -7.88
N ASN A 218 14.00 -11.41 -8.58
CA ASN A 218 14.99 -12.43 -8.96
C ASN A 218 14.32 -13.67 -9.60
N GLY A 219 13.24 -13.46 -10.36
CA GLY A 219 12.42 -14.52 -10.96
C GLY A 219 11.54 -15.30 -9.99
N GLN A 220 11.59 -15.02 -8.69
CA GLN A 220 10.89 -15.79 -7.67
C GLN A 220 9.37 -15.59 -7.71
N VAL A 221 8.89 -14.41 -8.10
CA VAL A 221 7.46 -14.11 -8.17
C VAL A 221 6.68 -15.08 -9.06
N PHE A 222 7.35 -15.73 -10.01
CA PHE A 222 6.77 -16.70 -10.93
C PHE A 222 7.16 -18.16 -10.62
N LYS A 223 8.20 -18.42 -9.81
CA LYS A 223 8.77 -19.75 -9.60
C LYS A 223 8.28 -20.46 -8.35
N LYS A 224 7.87 -19.74 -7.33
CA LYS A 224 7.75 -20.27 -5.96
C LYS A 224 6.41 -20.93 -5.68
N TYR A 225 5.43 -20.77 -6.56
CA TYR A 225 4.06 -21.19 -6.31
C TYR A 225 3.62 -22.22 -7.33
N LYS A 226 2.83 -23.19 -6.87
CA LYS A 226 2.29 -24.23 -7.73
C LYS A 226 1.47 -23.59 -8.86
N PHE A 227 1.51 -24.21 -10.04
CA PHE A 227 0.85 -23.70 -11.24
C PHE A 227 -0.67 -23.56 -11.09
N ASP A 228 -1.27 -24.37 -10.24
CA ASP A 228 -2.68 -24.29 -9.84
C ASP A 228 -3.02 -23.00 -9.07
N ALA A 229 -2.09 -22.49 -8.26
CA ALA A 229 -2.25 -21.20 -7.61
C ALA A 229 -2.09 -20.01 -8.57
N VAL A 230 -1.30 -20.14 -9.63
CA VAL A 230 -1.17 -19.12 -10.69
C VAL A 230 -2.45 -18.99 -11.51
N SER A 231 -3.29 -20.01 -11.59
CA SER A 231 -4.59 -19.95 -12.26
C SER A 231 -5.53 -18.90 -11.66
N TYR A 232 -5.31 -18.50 -10.41
CA TYR A 232 -6.06 -17.44 -9.75
C TYR A 232 -5.62 -16.02 -10.15
N THR A 233 -4.42 -15.85 -10.69
CA THR A 233 -3.88 -14.52 -10.97
C THR A 233 -3.99 -14.07 -12.41
N HIS A 234 -4.08 -14.99 -13.38
CA HIS A 234 -3.98 -14.64 -14.79
C HIS A 234 -4.98 -15.33 -15.72
N LEU A 235 -5.59 -16.43 -15.35
CA LEU A 235 -6.37 -17.24 -16.27
C LEU A 235 -7.88 -17.21 -16.04
N ARG A 236 -8.37 -16.47 -15.08
CA ARG A 236 -9.81 -16.24 -14.86
C ARG A 236 -10.29 -14.82 -15.16
N ALA A 237 -9.55 -14.08 -15.97
CA ALA A 237 -10.06 -12.89 -16.64
C ALA A 237 -10.79 -13.30 -17.93
N HIS A 238 -11.81 -14.17 -17.80
CA HIS A 238 -12.74 -14.51 -18.88
C HIS A 238 -14.16 -14.18 -18.46
#